data_846cba459a90a213975f54599a362480
#
_entry.id   846cba459a90a213975f54599a362480
#
_cell.length_a   1.000
_cell.length_b   1.000
_cell.length_c   1.000
_cell.angle_alpha   90.00
_cell.angle_beta   90.00
_cell.angle_gamma   90.00
#
_symmetry.space_group_name_H-M   'P 1'
#
loop_
_entity.id
_entity.type
_entity.pdbx_description
1 polymer ?
#
loop_
_entity_poly.entity_id
_entity_poly.type
_entity_poly.pdbx_seq_one_letter_code
_entity_poly.pdbx_strand_id
1 'polypeptide(L)'
;MTRIRRAVSIGPLAVAWLLFSLSSALAHRPGARGSQTVYVANEGSDTVSVIDVESMKVTATIPVGAGPQHVAISPDRSYAFVTCARSKEVWILALPAHTVVAVVPDATGPGGQAVFGYGGTYAYVTNSLESRVTVIEVATGRRVALIPVGDLPTKIEIAPDGGHAYVPSERSNTVAVLNLSLNVVASEIPAGVRPYAVAISTDGKYLLVSGAGSNNITVIEMGTHKVMRRIPVGDDPHHLVFGPGGSFAYVLNRGSNNLSMIQMASRQVMATVPVGKEPSDADLTPSGRYIYVTNIGSNDLSVISTQTSAVVRTIPVGTRPHDIVISGDGRYAFVANTGSDDISVINLLTQEPVSRIPVGRRPRGITVR
;
A
#
# COMPACT_ATOMS: atom_id res chain seq x y z
N MET A 1 -29.86 -69.98 9.86
CA MET A 1 -28.45 -69.58 9.94
C MET A 1 -28.24 -68.46 8.93
N THR A 2 -28.49 -67.22 9.34
CA THR A 2 -28.46 -66.06 8.45
C THR A 2 -27.56 -65.01 9.09
N ARG A 3 -26.39 -64.72 8.52
CA ARG A 3 -25.43 -63.72 8.97
C ARG A 3 -25.92 -62.33 8.55
N ILE A 4 -26.23 -61.48 9.49
CA ILE A 4 -26.51 -60.06 9.29
C ILE A 4 -25.14 -59.33 9.22
N ARG A 5 -24.82 -58.76 8.07
CA ARG A 5 -23.72 -57.78 7.93
C ARG A 5 -24.22 -56.41 8.37
N ARG A 6 -23.62 -55.87 9.39
CA ARG A 6 -23.79 -54.45 9.78
C ARG A 6 -22.91 -53.60 8.85
N ALA A 7 -23.53 -52.73 8.07
CA ALA A 7 -22.87 -51.64 7.37
C ALA A 7 -22.57 -50.52 8.34
N VAL A 8 -21.31 -50.13 8.48
CA VAL A 8 -20.87 -48.94 9.20
C VAL A 8 -20.96 -47.77 8.23
N SER A 9 -21.86 -46.87 8.50
CA SER A 9 -21.99 -45.57 7.83
C SER A 9 -20.85 -44.66 8.31
N ILE A 10 -19.94 -44.32 7.43
CA ILE A 10 -18.95 -43.26 7.63
C ILE A 10 -19.57 -41.97 7.09
N GLY A 11 -19.92 -41.05 8.00
CA GLY A 11 -20.40 -39.73 7.67
C GLY A 11 -19.29 -38.84 7.07
N PRO A 12 -19.64 -37.84 6.24
CA PRO A 12 -18.68 -36.96 5.59
C PRO A 12 -18.28 -35.82 6.53
N LEU A 13 -17.10 -35.94 7.16
CA LEU A 13 -16.46 -34.86 7.90
C LEU A 13 -14.97 -34.90 7.61
N ALA A 14 -14.57 -34.34 6.48
CA ALA A 14 -13.19 -33.90 6.22
C ALA A 14 -13.04 -33.30 4.81
N VAL A 15 -13.64 -32.13 4.55
CA VAL A 15 -13.18 -31.22 3.49
C VAL A 15 -13.50 -29.80 3.92
N ALA A 16 -12.66 -29.17 4.72
CA ALA A 16 -12.72 -27.74 4.97
C ALA A 16 -11.43 -27.23 5.67
N TRP A 17 -10.26 -27.48 5.08
CA TRP A 17 -9.03 -26.82 5.51
C TRP A 17 -8.07 -26.75 4.31
N LEU A 18 -8.32 -25.86 3.36
CA LEU A 18 -7.32 -25.47 2.34
C LEU A 18 -7.85 -24.28 1.53
N LEU A 19 -7.97 -23.14 2.15
CA LEU A 19 -8.13 -21.83 1.46
C LEU A 19 -7.93 -20.70 2.46
N PHE A 20 -6.72 -20.46 2.98
CA PHE A 20 -6.41 -19.22 3.67
C PHE A 20 -4.91 -18.95 3.67
N SER A 21 -4.48 -18.16 2.69
CA SER A 21 -3.33 -17.24 2.84
C SER A 21 -3.23 -16.38 1.59
N LEU A 22 -3.95 -15.30 1.55
CA LEU A 22 -3.86 -14.30 0.47
C LEU A 22 -4.43 -12.98 0.97
N SER A 23 -3.61 -12.16 1.62
CA SER A 23 -3.90 -10.74 1.78
C SER A 23 -2.60 -9.96 1.67
N SER A 24 -2.60 -8.90 0.94
CA SER A 24 -1.51 -8.08 0.39
C SER A 24 -0.61 -8.73 -0.68
N ALA A 25 -0.45 -10.06 -0.72
CA ALA A 25 0.14 -10.78 -1.86
C ALA A 25 -0.89 -11.19 -2.92
N LEU A 26 -2.11 -10.71 -2.85
CA LEU A 26 -3.21 -11.06 -3.77
C LEU A 26 -3.18 -10.31 -5.09
N ALA A 27 -2.04 -9.75 -5.47
CA ALA A 27 -1.92 -9.08 -6.76
C ALA A 27 -1.51 -10.00 -7.92
N HIS A 28 -1.30 -11.33 -7.74
CA HIS A 28 -0.81 -12.12 -8.88
C HIS A 28 -1.45 -13.49 -8.99
N ARG A 29 -2.64 -13.57 -9.63
CA ARG A 29 -3.03 -14.75 -10.40
C ARG A 29 -2.74 -14.47 -11.89
N PRO A 30 -1.90 -15.25 -12.58
CA PRO A 30 -1.83 -15.22 -14.04
C PRO A 30 -3.08 -15.91 -14.58
N GLY A 31 -4.04 -15.14 -15.06
CA GLY A 31 -5.22 -15.73 -15.68
C GLY A 31 -6.39 -14.79 -15.81
N ALA A 32 -6.31 -13.86 -16.70
CA ALA A 32 -7.31 -13.29 -17.61
C ALA A 32 -6.66 -12.07 -18.27
N ARG A 33 -6.52 -12.06 -19.57
CA ARG A 33 -6.15 -10.88 -20.36
C ARG A 33 -7.33 -9.91 -20.37
N GLY A 34 -7.56 -9.24 -19.23
CA GLY A 34 -8.32 -8.04 -19.18
C GLY A 34 -7.32 -6.88 -19.28
N SER A 35 -7.58 -5.85 -20.06
CA SER A 35 -6.73 -4.69 -20.16
C SER A 35 -6.51 -4.13 -18.75
N GLN A 36 -5.24 -4.05 -18.32
CA GLN A 36 -4.92 -3.44 -17.04
C GLN A 36 -5.03 -1.93 -17.17
N THR A 37 -5.48 -1.30 -16.11
CA THR A 37 -5.72 0.14 -16.07
C THR A 37 -4.99 0.76 -14.89
N VAL A 38 -4.24 1.83 -15.14
CA VAL A 38 -3.57 2.61 -14.10
C VAL A 38 -4.38 3.87 -13.81
N TYR A 39 -4.58 4.15 -12.53
CA TYR A 39 -5.25 5.35 -12.03
C TYR A 39 -4.23 6.24 -11.34
N VAL A 40 -4.24 7.52 -11.69
CA VAL A 40 -3.28 8.51 -11.20
C VAL A 40 -4.02 9.69 -10.59
N ALA A 41 -3.78 9.96 -9.31
CA ALA A 41 -4.30 11.14 -8.62
C ALA A 41 -3.43 12.36 -8.96
N ASN A 42 -4.00 13.34 -9.65
CA ASN A 42 -3.31 14.58 -10.06
C ASN A 42 -3.63 15.70 -9.05
N GLU A 43 -2.81 15.81 -8.02
CA GLU A 43 -3.02 16.73 -6.89
C GLU A 43 -3.16 18.20 -7.31
N GLY A 44 -2.46 18.61 -8.35
CA GLY A 44 -2.41 20.01 -8.82
C GLY A 44 -3.50 20.41 -9.81
N SER A 45 -4.25 19.45 -10.37
CA SER A 45 -5.32 19.71 -11.35
C SER A 45 -6.69 19.18 -10.93
N ASP A 46 -6.80 18.60 -9.72
CA ASP A 46 -8.06 18.11 -9.15
C ASP A 46 -8.75 17.06 -10.04
N THR A 47 -7.94 16.16 -10.60
CA THR A 47 -8.39 15.10 -11.51
C THR A 47 -7.75 13.76 -11.18
N VAL A 48 -8.38 12.70 -11.70
CA VAL A 48 -7.77 11.36 -11.82
C VAL A 48 -7.56 11.05 -13.29
N SER A 49 -6.34 10.74 -13.71
CA SER A 49 -6.05 10.21 -15.05
C SER A 49 -6.19 8.70 -15.05
N VAL A 50 -6.81 8.17 -16.10
CA VAL A 50 -6.97 6.73 -16.36
C VAL A 50 -6.10 6.36 -17.54
N ILE A 51 -5.15 5.45 -17.35
CA ILE A 51 -4.19 5.03 -18.36
C ILE A 51 -4.44 3.56 -18.69
N ASP A 52 -4.59 3.27 -19.97
CA ASP A 52 -4.61 1.91 -20.47
C ASP A 52 -3.18 1.39 -20.66
N VAL A 53 -2.86 0.25 -20.02
CA VAL A 53 -1.51 -0.30 -19.98
C VAL A 53 -1.03 -0.80 -21.35
N GLU A 54 -1.93 -1.29 -22.21
CA GLU A 54 -1.55 -1.83 -23.52
C GLU A 54 -1.21 -0.71 -24.53
N SER A 55 -2.06 0.30 -24.59
CA SER A 55 -1.85 1.44 -25.48
C SER A 55 -0.90 2.50 -24.92
N MET A 56 -0.61 2.47 -23.61
CA MET A 56 0.17 3.48 -22.89
C MET A 56 -0.35 4.91 -23.11
N LYS A 57 -1.70 5.05 -23.08
CA LYS A 57 -2.37 6.34 -23.28
C LYS A 57 -3.36 6.62 -22.18
N VAL A 58 -3.55 7.92 -21.90
CA VAL A 58 -4.67 8.39 -21.08
C VAL A 58 -5.97 8.18 -21.86
N THR A 59 -6.87 7.37 -21.32
CA THR A 59 -8.19 7.06 -21.91
C THR A 59 -9.32 7.88 -21.30
N ALA A 60 -9.12 8.39 -20.07
CA ALA A 60 -10.06 9.30 -19.42
C ALA A 60 -9.33 10.22 -18.43
N THR A 61 -9.89 11.39 -18.22
CA THR A 61 -9.52 12.33 -17.15
C THR A 61 -10.77 12.71 -16.39
N ILE A 62 -10.84 12.36 -15.11
CA ILE A 62 -12.04 12.42 -14.29
C ILE A 62 -11.87 13.57 -13.30
N PRO A 63 -12.71 14.61 -13.32
CA PRO A 63 -12.73 15.63 -12.28
C PRO A 63 -13.12 15.01 -10.93
N VAL A 64 -12.41 15.40 -9.86
CA VAL A 64 -12.67 14.97 -8.47
C VAL A 64 -12.52 16.16 -7.52
N GLY A 65 -12.59 15.91 -6.23
CA GLY A 65 -12.36 16.94 -5.20
C GLY A 65 -10.95 17.52 -5.23
N ALA A 66 -10.77 18.65 -4.55
CA ALA A 66 -9.51 19.38 -4.57
C ALA A 66 -8.37 18.62 -3.89
N GLY A 67 -7.22 18.55 -4.56
CA GLY A 67 -6.00 17.93 -4.07
C GLY A 67 -6.09 16.41 -3.88
N PRO A 68 -6.43 15.63 -4.92
CA PRO A 68 -6.40 14.18 -4.83
C PRO A 68 -4.97 13.68 -4.59
N GLN A 69 -4.78 12.79 -3.60
CA GLN A 69 -3.46 12.30 -3.19
C GLN A 69 -3.31 10.79 -3.27
N HIS A 70 -4.40 10.03 -3.14
CA HIS A 70 -4.36 8.58 -3.17
C HIS A 70 -5.58 8.04 -3.90
N VAL A 71 -5.40 6.92 -4.61
CA VAL A 71 -6.48 6.16 -5.25
C VAL A 71 -6.38 4.71 -4.79
N ALA A 72 -7.46 4.19 -4.24
CA ALA A 72 -7.58 2.79 -3.86
C ALA A 72 -8.67 2.11 -4.66
N ILE A 73 -8.41 0.89 -5.15
CA ILE A 73 -9.38 0.10 -5.90
C ILE A 73 -10.01 -0.94 -4.97
N SER A 74 -11.34 -1.06 -4.98
CA SER A 74 -12.03 -2.07 -4.19
C SER A 74 -11.65 -3.50 -4.61
N PRO A 75 -11.66 -4.48 -3.70
CA PRO A 75 -11.24 -5.85 -3.99
C PRO A 75 -12.01 -6.53 -5.14
N ASP A 76 -13.28 -6.18 -5.31
CA ASP A 76 -14.14 -6.63 -6.42
C ASP A 76 -13.91 -5.86 -7.73
N ARG A 77 -13.03 -4.83 -7.68
CA ARG A 77 -12.71 -3.94 -8.80
C ARG A 77 -13.89 -3.11 -9.31
N SER A 78 -14.94 -2.93 -8.51
CA SER A 78 -16.13 -2.19 -8.91
C SER A 78 -16.04 -0.70 -8.59
N TYR A 79 -15.16 -0.29 -7.68
CA TYR A 79 -15.03 1.10 -7.23
C TYR A 79 -13.57 1.54 -7.10
N ALA A 80 -13.36 2.84 -7.34
CA ALA A 80 -12.14 3.55 -6.95
C ALA A 80 -12.49 4.61 -5.91
N PHE A 81 -11.74 4.66 -4.81
CA PHE A 81 -11.84 5.64 -3.75
C PHE A 81 -10.69 6.62 -3.88
N VAL A 82 -11.00 7.90 -4.06
CA VAL A 82 -10.03 8.97 -4.25
C VAL A 82 -10.04 9.88 -3.01
N THR A 83 -8.92 9.93 -2.29
CA THR A 83 -8.79 10.84 -1.13
C THR A 83 -8.35 12.21 -1.60
N CYS A 84 -9.18 13.24 -1.39
CA CYS A 84 -8.96 14.62 -1.83
C CYS A 84 -8.62 15.51 -0.61
N ALA A 85 -7.33 15.71 -0.37
CA ALA A 85 -6.82 16.28 0.88
C ALA A 85 -7.23 17.75 1.11
N ARG A 86 -7.28 18.58 0.05
CA ARG A 86 -7.63 19.99 0.17
C ARG A 86 -9.12 20.21 0.39
N SER A 87 -9.98 19.44 -0.27
CA SER A 87 -11.43 19.46 -0.03
C SER A 87 -11.86 18.60 1.15
N LYS A 88 -10.94 17.79 1.75
CA LYS A 88 -11.19 16.84 2.85
C LYS A 88 -12.24 15.77 2.52
N GLU A 89 -12.38 15.42 1.27
CA GLU A 89 -13.42 14.53 0.76
C GLU A 89 -12.83 13.21 0.29
N VAL A 90 -13.65 12.16 0.31
CA VAL A 90 -13.43 10.94 -0.45
C VAL A 90 -14.43 10.88 -1.59
N TRP A 91 -13.93 10.83 -2.81
CA TRP A 91 -14.72 10.67 -4.03
C TRP A 91 -14.74 9.21 -4.43
N ILE A 92 -15.92 8.67 -4.72
CA ILE A 92 -16.13 7.27 -5.08
C ILE A 92 -16.57 7.19 -6.53
N LEU A 93 -15.77 6.49 -7.34
CA LEU A 93 -15.99 6.29 -8.76
C LEU A 93 -16.45 4.85 -8.99
N ALA A 94 -17.54 4.65 -9.75
CA ALA A 94 -17.91 3.33 -10.24
C ALA A 94 -17.04 2.93 -11.44
N LEU A 95 -16.58 1.69 -11.45
CA LEU A 95 -15.69 1.14 -12.47
C LEU A 95 -16.41 0.03 -13.26
N PRO A 96 -16.18 -0.09 -14.58
CA PRO A 96 -15.24 0.68 -15.42
C PRO A 96 -15.83 1.99 -15.99
N ALA A 97 -17.05 2.40 -15.61
CA ALA A 97 -17.74 3.54 -16.21
C ALA A 97 -17.10 4.90 -15.85
N HIS A 98 -16.26 4.94 -14.81
CA HIS A 98 -15.56 6.13 -14.31
C HIS A 98 -16.53 7.26 -13.88
N THR A 99 -17.76 6.89 -13.47
CA THR A 99 -18.75 7.86 -13.00
C THR A 99 -18.65 8.08 -11.50
N VAL A 100 -18.76 9.32 -11.05
CA VAL A 100 -18.84 9.64 -9.62
C VAL A 100 -20.20 9.17 -9.08
N VAL A 101 -20.17 8.28 -8.08
CA VAL A 101 -21.37 7.72 -7.46
C VAL A 101 -21.63 8.25 -6.05
N ALA A 102 -20.60 8.72 -5.37
CA ALA A 102 -20.72 9.34 -4.06
C ALA A 102 -19.55 10.27 -3.76
N VAL A 103 -19.80 11.24 -2.87
CA VAL A 103 -18.79 12.10 -2.26
C VAL A 103 -19.01 12.10 -0.75
N VAL A 104 -17.97 11.74 0.01
CA VAL A 104 -18.04 11.67 1.47
C VAL A 104 -17.27 12.86 2.05
N PRO A 105 -17.93 13.87 2.62
CA PRO A 105 -17.28 15.05 3.17
C PRO A 105 -16.59 14.73 4.51
N ASP A 106 -15.56 15.51 4.86
CA ASP A 106 -14.78 15.42 6.10
C ASP A 106 -14.25 14.01 6.39
N ALA A 107 -13.93 13.26 5.32
CA ALA A 107 -13.56 11.86 5.40
C ALA A 107 -12.05 11.63 5.40
N THR A 108 -11.24 12.62 5.01
CA THR A 108 -9.78 12.50 4.88
C THR A 108 -9.06 13.82 5.22
N GLY A 109 -7.74 13.78 5.24
CA GLY A 109 -6.83 14.91 5.40
C GLY A 109 -5.56 14.74 4.56
N PRO A 110 -4.56 15.63 4.68
CA PRO A 110 -3.29 15.50 3.99
C PRO A 110 -2.61 14.15 4.29
N GLY A 111 -2.17 13.46 3.24
CA GLY A 111 -1.57 12.13 3.36
C GLY A 111 -2.56 11.01 3.67
N GLY A 112 -3.87 11.29 3.68
CA GLY A 112 -4.90 10.31 3.97
C GLY A 112 -4.91 9.14 2.96
N GLN A 113 -4.91 7.93 3.50
CA GLN A 113 -4.95 6.68 2.74
C GLN A 113 -6.29 6.00 2.92
N ALA A 114 -6.84 5.45 1.85
CA ALA A 114 -7.98 4.56 1.88
C ALA A 114 -7.53 3.12 1.72
N VAL A 115 -8.05 2.22 2.55
CA VAL A 115 -7.86 0.76 2.42
C VAL A 115 -9.20 0.07 2.58
N PHE A 116 -9.33 -1.11 1.99
CA PHE A 116 -10.57 -1.90 2.08
C PHE A 116 -10.43 -3.00 3.11
N GLY A 117 -11.43 -3.14 3.97
CA GLY A 117 -11.56 -4.27 4.87
C GLY A 117 -11.76 -5.58 4.10
N TYR A 118 -11.62 -6.69 4.83
CA TYR A 118 -11.80 -8.01 4.26
C TYR A 118 -13.17 -8.16 3.61
N GLY A 119 -13.20 -8.70 2.39
CA GLY A 119 -14.43 -8.80 1.60
C GLY A 119 -14.90 -7.51 0.94
N GLY A 120 -14.23 -6.37 1.17
CA GLY A 120 -14.53 -5.12 0.47
C GLY A 120 -15.83 -4.42 0.89
N THR A 121 -16.49 -4.85 1.98
CA THR A 121 -17.74 -4.23 2.44
C THR A 121 -17.53 -2.81 2.96
N TYR A 122 -16.41 -2.56 3.64
CA TYR A 122 -16.06 -1.26 4.21
C TYR A 122 -14.70 -0.79 3.74
N ALA A 123 -14.59 0.52 3.51
CA ALA A 123 -13.33 1.23 3.33
C ALA A 123 -13.01 2.01 4.61
N TYR A 124 -11.74 2.01 4.98
CA TYR A 124 -11.20 2.73 6.14
C TYR A 124 -10.25 3.81 5.64
N VAL A 125 -10.51 5.05 6.02
CA VAL A 125 -9.77 6.21 5.51
C VAL A 125 -9.17 6.99 6.68
N THR A 126 -7.85 7.18 6.66
CA THR A 126 -7.19 8.03 7.67
C THR A 126 -7.48 9.49 7.44
N ASN A 127 -7.79 10.21 8.52
CA ASN A 127 -7.98 11.65 8.54
C ASN A 127 -7.01 12.30 9.55
N SER A 128 -5.89 12.78 9.03
CA SER A 128 -4.79 13.34 9.83
C SER A 128 -5.16 14.64 10.56
N LEU A 129 -6.08 15.43 10.00
CA LEU A 129 -6.51 16.70 10.60
C LEU A 129 -7.46 16.51 11.78
N GLU A 130 -8.25 15.45 11.75
CA GLU A 130 -9.31 15.20 12.72
C GLU A 130 -8.98 14.02 13.65
N SER A 131 -7.74 13.51 13.60
CA SER A 131 -7.24 12.41 14.45
C SER A 131 -8.19 11.22 14.52
N ARG A 132 -8.65 10.77 13.36
CA ARG A 132 -9.63 9.68 13.26
C ARG A 132 -9.47 8.83 11.99
N VAL A 133 -10.10 7.68 11.99
CA VAL A 133 -10.35 6.86 10.80
C VAL A 133 -11.83 6.97 10.46
N THR A 134 -12.14 7.31 9.22
CA THR A 134 -13.50 7.34 8.68
C THR A 134 -13.81 5.97 8.09
N VAL A 135 -14.95 5.38 8.47
CA VAL A 135 -15.45 4.10 7.93
C VAL A 135 -16.57 4.38 6.93
N ILE A 136 -16.41 3.89 5.71
CA ILE A 136 -17.34 4.09 4.59
C ILE A 136 -17.84 2.73 4.12
N GLU A 137 -19.15 2.56 4.04
CA GLU A 137 -19.77 1.39 3.41
C GLU A 137 -19.61 1.51 1.89
N VAL A 138 -18.94 0.54 1.27
CA VAL A 138 -18.52 0.62 -0.14
C VAL A 138 -19.71 0.63 -1.08
N ALA A 139 -20.73 -0.21 -0.83
CA ALA A 139 -21.90 -0.35 -1.69
C ALA A 139 -22.76 0.92 -1.77
N THR A 140 -22.82 1.70 -0.69
CA THR A 140 -23.69 2.89 -0.60
C THR A 140 -22.92 4.20 -0.66
N GLY A 141 -21.61 4.16 -0.47
CA GLY A 141 -20.76 5.35 -0.32
C GLY A 141 -21.07 6.16 0.94
N ARG A 142 -21.76 5.58 1.94
CA ARG A 142 -22.13 6.28 3.17
C ARG A 142 -21.09 6.11 4.27
N ARG A 143 -20.81 7.18 4.97
CA ARG A 143 -20.03 7.13 6.21
C ARG A 143 -20.86 6.44 7.30
N VAL A 144 -20.34 5.34 7.86
CA VAL A 144 -21.04 4.53 8.87
C VAL A 144 -20.43 4.65 10.26
N ALA A 145 -19.15 5.00 10.37
CA ALA A 145 -18.49 5.23 11.65
C ALA A 145 -17.33 6.23 11.54
N LEU A 146 -16.97 6.78 12.69
CA LEU A 146 -15.76 7.56 12.93
C LEU A 146 -15.05 6.95 14.11
N ILE A 147 -13.80 6.53 13.93
CA ILE A 147 -12.99 5.89 14.98
C ILE A 147 -11.92 6.89 15.41
N PRO A 148 -12.02 7.52 16.58
CA PRO A 148 -10.96 8.37 17.12
C PRO A 148 -9.67 7.55 17.30
N VAL A 149 -8.54 8.09 16.87
CA VAL A 149 -7.19 7.49 17.02
C VAL A 149 -6.21 8.56 17.56
N GLY A 150 -4.94 8.20 17.69
CA GLY A 150 -3.92 9.16 18.08
C GLY A 150 -3.77 10.31 17.07
N ASP A 151 -3.05 11.36 17.48
CA ASP A 151 -2.89 12.59 16.70
C ASP A 151 -2.00 12.39 15.47
N LEU A 152 -2.42 12.94 14.35
CA LEU A 152 -1.81 12.86 13.04
C LEU A 152 -1.67 11.40 12.53
N PRO A 153 -2.79 10.66 12.35
CA PRO A 153 -2.74 9.34 11.73
C PRO A 153 -2.26 9.45 10.27
N THR A 154 -1.36 8.55 9.88
CA THR A 154 -0.71 8.57 8.56
C THR A 154 -1.23 7.43 7.67
N LYS A 155 -0.59 6.30 7.70
CA LYS A 155 -0.97 5.11 6.93
C LYS A 155 -1.99 4.26 7.68
N ILE A 156 -2.53 3.27 7.01
CA ILE A 156 -3.39 2.24 7.61
C ILE A 156 -3.16 0.92 6.89
N GLU A 157 -3.08 -0.16 7.63
CA GLU A 157 -2.92 -1.52 7.08
C GLU A 157 -3.94 -2.45 7.72
N ILE A 158 -4.60 -3.27 6.91
CA ILE A 158 -5.57 -4.26 7.38
C ILE A 158 -4.86 -5.58 7.64
N ALA A 159 -5.09 -6.16 8.80
CA ALA A 159 -4.57 -7.50 9.14
C ALA A 159 -5.13 -8.58 8.20
N PRO A 160 -4.34 -9.65 7.92
CA PRO A 160 -4.82 -10.77 7.12
C PRO A 160 -6.04 -11.49 7.67
N ASP A 161 -6.31 -11.38 8.96
CA ASP A 161 -7.51 -11.91 9.61
C ASP A 161 -8.79 -11.13 9.25
N GLY A 162 -8.61 -9.92 8.65
CA GLY A 162 -9.71 -9.02 8.30
C GLY A 162 -10.44 -8.41 9.51
N GLY A 163 -10.04 -8.75 10.72
CA GLY A 163 -10.67 -8.29 11.96
C GLY A 163 -10.02 -7.05 12.57
N HIS A 164 -8.79 -6.76 12.18
CA HIS A 164 -8.00 -5.67 12.75
C HIS A 164 -7.40 -4.76 11.68
N ALA A 165 -7.14 -3.50 12.07
CA ALA A 165 -6.31 -2.58 11.30
C ALA A 165 -5.31 -1.87 12.23
N TYR A 166 -4.20 -1.44 11.66
CA TYR A 166 -3.12 -0.77 12.37
C TYR A 166 -2.89 0.60 11.79
N VAL A 167 -2.95 1.63 12.66
CA VAL A 167 -2.87 3.04 12.27
C VAL A 167 -1.77 3.72 13.08
N PRO A 168 -0.62 4.04 12.47
CA PRO A 168 0.39 4.86 13.13
C PRO A 168 -0.09 6.30 13.28
N SER A 169 0.13 6.86 14.45
CA SER A 169 -0.21 8.24 14.81
C SER A 169 1.08 8.99 15.13
N GLU A 170 1.52 9.82 14.17
CA GLU A 170 2.87 10.42 14.16
C GLU A 170 3.17 11.26 15.40
N ARG A 171 2.22 12.08 15.86
CA ARG A 171 2.41 12.94 17.03
C ARG A 171 2.16 12.23 18.36
N SER A 172 1.33 11.21 18.38
CA SER A 172 1.09 10.42 19.59
C SER A 172 2.17 9.39 19.87
N ASN A 173 3.05 9.09 18.88
CA ASN A 173 4.08 8.06 18.98
C ASN A 173 3.53 6.65 19.24
N THR A 174 2.29 6.38 18.81
CA THR A 174 1.61 5.09 18.98
C THR A 174 1.15 4.53 17.65
N VAL A 175 0.82 3.24 17.64
CA VAL A 175 -0.01 2.60 16.64
C VAL A 175 -1.32 2.19 17.29
N ALA A 176 -2.43 2.69 16.79
CA ALA A 176 -3.75 2.25 17.18
C ALA A 176 -4.07 0.90 16.52
N VAL A 177 -4.53 -0.05 17.32
CA VAL A 177 -5.10 -1.33 16.85
C VAL A 177 -6.61 -1.18 16.81
N LEU A 178 -7.19 -1.21 15.62
CA LEU A 178 -8.63 -1.11 15.44
C LEU A 178 -9.26 -2.51 15.42
N ASN A 179 -10.36 -2.66 16.15
CA ASN A 179 -11.28 -3.78 15.96
C ASN A 179 -12.30 -3.37 14.89
N LEU A 180 -12.26 -4.00 13.73
CA LEU A 180 -13.06 -3.61 12.57
C LEU A 180 -14.51 -4.09 12.65
N SER A 181 -14.80 -5.12 13.48
CA SER A 181 -16.18 -5.59 13.68
C SER A 181 -16.98 -4.65 14.59
N LEU A 182 -16.31 -3.98 15.52
CA LEU A 182 -16.91 -3.05 16.47
C LEU A 182 -16.68 -1.58 16.08
N ASN A 183 -15.79 -1.30 15.14
CA ASN A 183 -15.35 0.05 14.75
C ASN A 183 -14.83 0.88 15.94
N VAL A 184 -13.96 0.29 16.76
CA VAL A 184 -13.33 0.93 17.92
C VAL A 184 -11.83 0.68 17.97
N VAL A 185 -11.10 1.51 18.72
CA VAL A 185 -9.72 1.22 19.10
C VAL A 185 -9.73 0.13 20.18
N ALA A 186 -9.13 -1.01 19.89
CA ALA A 186 -8.97 -2.12 20.81
C ALA A 186 -7.78 -1.90 21.78
N SER A 187 -6.68 -1.33 21.26
CA SER A 187 -5.49 -1.03 22.05
C SER A 187 -4.60 -0.01 21.32
N GLU A 188 -3.66 0.58 22.04
CA GLU A 188 -2.59 1.41 21.48
C GLU A 188 -1.23 0.84 21.84
N ILE A 189 -0.30 0.83 20.91
CA ILE A 189 1.03 0.26 21.05
C ILE A 189 2.07 1.37 20.90
N PRO A 190 2.98 1.61 21.87
CA PRO A 190 4.08 2.54 21.71
C PRO A 190 5.04 2.08 20.60
N ALA A 191 5.20 2.89 19.53
CA ALA A 191 5.84 2.47 18.29
C ALA A 191 7.09 3.26 17.88
N GLY A 192 7.75 3.91 18.84
CA GLY A 192 8.90 4.79 18.57
C GLY A 192 8.47 6.24 18.38
N VAL A 193 9.42 7.10 17.97
CA VAL A 193 9.16 8.53 17.76
C VAL A 193 8.75 8.76 16.30
N ARG A 194 7.65 9.48 16.11
CA ARG A 194 7.08 9.79 14.80
C ARG A 194 6.86 8.54 13.94
N PRO A 195 6.01 7.57 14.37
CA PRO A 195 5.68 6.42 13.55
C PRO A 195 4.96 6.89 12.29
N TYR A 196 5.39 6.39 11.11
CA TYR A 196 4.86 6.91 9.84
C TYR A 196 4.20 5.81 8.98
N ALA A 197 4.92 4.76 8.66
CA ALA A 197 4.42 3.67 7.84
C ALA A 197 4.37 2.35 8.61
N VAL A 198 3.45 1.50 8.21
CA VAL A 198 3.27 0.15 8.72
C VAL A 198 3.26 -0.85 7.57
N ALA A 199 3.76 -2.05 7.82
CA ALA A 199 3.58 -3.19 6.94
C ALA A 199 3.42 -4.47 7.76
N ILE A 200 2.58 -5.37 7.27
CA ILE A 200 2.31 -6.66 7.90
C ILE A 200 3.05 -7.75 7.16
N SER A 201 3.73 -8.65 7.88
CA SER A 201 4.38 -9.80 7.26
C SER A 201 3.36 -10.69 6.55
N THR A 202 3.78 -11.34 5.45
CA THR A 202 2.88 -12.16 4.62
C THR A 202 2.24 -13.33 5.36
N ASP A 203 2.88 -13.79 6.45
CA ASP A 203 2.35 -14.83 7.34
C ASP A 203 1.46 -14.27 8.47
N GLY A 204 1.23 -12.96 8.50
CA GLY A 204 0.40 -12.28 9.50
C GLY A 204 0.97 -12.27 10.92
N LYS A 205 2.24 -12.65 11.13
CA LYS A 205 2.81 -12.74 12.48
C LYS A 205 3.36 -11.44 13.02
N TYR A 206 3.90 -10.59 12.15
CA TYR A 206 4.61 -9.38 12.54
C TYR A 206 4.04 -8.14 11.85
N LEU A 207 3.92 -7.08 12.63
CA LEU A 207 3.74 -5.73 12.15
C LEU A 207 5.08 -5.00 12.30
N LEU A 208 5.54 -4.38 11.23
CA LEU A 208 6.68 -3.47 11.24
C LEU A 208 6.15 -2.04 11.20
N VAL A 209 6.74 -1.19 12.02
CA VAL A 209 6.40 0.24 12.08
C VAL A 209 7.67 1.06 11.91
N SER A 210 7.70 1.97 10.93
CA SER A 210 8.81 2.91 10.78
C SER A 210 8.70 4.03 11.81
N GLY A 211 9.77 4.25 12.58
CA GLY A 211 9.89 5.36 13.53
C GLY A 211 10.78 6.45 12.93
N ALA A 212 10.20 7.35 12.14
CA ALA A 212 10.92 8.38 11.38
C ALA A 212 11.76 9.31 12.27
N GLY A 213 11.31 9.57 13.48
CA GLY A 213 12.04 10.39 14.45
C GLY A 213 13.00 9.63 15.35
N SER A 214 12.97 8.30 15.34
CA SER A 214 13.81 7.44 16.18
C SER A 214 14.77 6.54 15.38
N ASN A 215 14.79 6.66 14.05
CA ASN A 215 15.69 5.94 13.14
C ASN A 215 15.70 4.44 13.38
N ASN A 216 14.52 3.85 13.60
CA ASN A 216 14.39 2.43 13.84
C ASN A 216 13.08 1.88 13.26
N ILE A 217 13.02 0.56 13.14
CA ILE A 217 11.81 -0.20 12.88
C ILE A 217 11.39 -0.89 14.17
N THR A 218 10.16 -0.60 14.62
CA THR A 218 9.55 -1.35 15.72
C THR A 218 8.89 -2.61 15.17
N VAL A 219 9.30 -3.77 15.67
CA VAL A 219 8.71 -5.08 15.35
C VAL A 219 7.71 -5.44 16.43
N ILE A 220 6.46 -5.64 16.04
CA ILE A 220 5.34 -5.98 16.91
C ILE A 220 4.84 -7.37 16.53
N GLU A 221 4.64 -8.24 17.52
CA GLU A 221 3.97 -9.52 17.34
C GLU A 221 2.46 -9.31 17.30
N MET A 222 1.82 -9.68 16.19
CA MET A 222 0.42 -9.37 15.97
C MET A 222 -0.55 -10.12 16.89
N GLY A 223 -0.22 -11.37 17.25
CA GLY A 223 -1.09 -12.18 18.14
C GLY A 223 -1.17 -11.67 19.58
N THR A 224 -0.15 -10.96 20.07
CA THR A 224 -0.07 -10.45 21.44
C THR A 224 -0.02 -8.92 21.52
N HIS A 225 0.16 -8.24 20.39
CA HIS A 225 0.40 -6.80 20.27
C HIS A 225 1.64 -6.32 21.07
N LYS A 226 2.61 -7.20 21.34
CA LYS A 226 3.81 -6.86 22.08
C LYS A 226 4.93 -6.41 21.15
N VAL A 227 5.64 -5.37 21.57
CA VAL A 227 6.89 -4.95 20.92
C VAL A 227 7.96 -6.01 21.20
N MET A 228 8.41 -6.66 20.14
CA MET A 228 9.43 -7.70 20.20
C MET A 228 10.85 -7.13 20.13
N ARG A 229 11.03 -6.12 19.29
CA ARG A 229 12.36 -5.52 19.04
C ARG A 229 12.21 -4.16 18.39
N ARG A 230 13.23 -3.30 18.61
CA ARG A 230 13.49 -2.12 17.80
C ARG A 230 14.79 -2.34 17.05
N ILE A 231 14.73 -2.25 15.72
CA ILE A 231 15.86 -2.52 14.83
C ILE A 231 16.37 -1.16 14.33
N PRO A 232 17.60 -0.75 14.70
CA PRO A 232 18.19 0.47 14.14
C PRO A 232 18.33 0.36 12.62
N VAL A 233 17.99 1.42 11.91
CA VAL A 233 18.11 1.56 10.45
C VAL A 233 18.74 2.93 10.11
N GLY A 234 18.67 3.37 8.86
CA GLY A 234 19.10 4.72 8.49
C GLY A 234 18.17 5.81 9.00
N ASP A 235 18.49 7.08 8.67
CA ASP A 235 17.75 8.25 9.11
C ASP A 235 16.44 8.41 8.35
N ASP A 236 15.40 8.88 9.07
CA ASP A 236 14.05 9.14 8.55
C ASP A 236 13.49 7.94 7.77
N PRO A 237 13.32 6.74 8.40
CA PRO A 237 12.67 5.61 7.76
C PRO A 237 11.22 5.96 7.44
N HIS A 238 10.88 6.01 6.13
CA HIS A 238 9.63 6.61 5.64
C HIS A 238 8.68 5.57 5.03
N HIS A 239 9.19 4.66 4.20
CA HIS A 239 8.42 3.60 3.56
C HIS A 239 9.03 2.25 3.88
N LEU A 240 8.17 1.22 3.96
CA LEU A 240 8.61 -0.15 4.17
C LEU A 240 7.70 -1.14 3.46
N VAL A 241 8.27 -2.21 2.96
CA VAL A 241 7.56 -3.26 2.25
C VAL A 241 8.18 -4.64 2.54
N PHE A 242 7.34 -5.67 2.59
CA PHE A 242 7.82 -7.04 2.67
C PHE A 242 8.10 -7.62 1.29
N GLY A 243 9.17 -8.41 1.21
CA GLY A 243 9.40 -9.26 0.05
C GLY A 243 8.44 -10.45 0.02
N PRO A 244 8.29 -11.11 -1.14
CA PRO A 244 7.49 -12.33 -1.26
C PRO A 244 7.91 -13.38 -0.24
N GLY A 245 6.93 -14.00 0.42
CA GLY A 245 7.16 -15.00 1.48
C GLY A 245 7.58 -14.43 2.83
N GLY A 246 7.68 -13.08 2.99
CA GLY A 246 7.87 -12.43 4.30
C GLY A 246 9.22 -12.64 4.97
N SER A 247 10.20 -13.29 4.31
CA SER A 247 11.53 -13.54 4.89
C SER A 247 12.37 -12.28 5.06
N PHE A 248 12.12 -11.26 4.25
CA PHE A 248 12.81 -9.98 4.27
C PHE A 248 11.81 -8.82 4.23
N ALA A 249 12.18 -7.76 4.94
CA ALA A 249 11.54 -6.46 4.83
C ALA A 249 12.57 -5.43 4.33
N TYR A 250 12.09 -4.46 3.57
CA TYR A 250 12.89 -3.42 2.95
C TYR A 250 12.41 -2.06 3.43
N VAL A 251 13.31 -1.26 3.93
CA VAL A 251 13.01 0.04 4.55
C VAL A 251 13.73 1.14 3.80
N LEU A 252 13.01 2.10 3.31
CA LEU A 252 13.56 3.31 2.70
C LEU A 252 13.89 4.32 3.79
N ASN A 253 15.16 4.67 3.93
CA ASN A 253 15.66 5.68 4.85
C ASN A 253 15.89 6.96 4.07
N ARG A 254 14.90 7.85 4.12
CA ARG A 254 14.86 9.06 3.31
C ARG A 254 16.00 10.03 3.66
N GLY A 255 16.30 10.17 4.96
CA GLY A 255 17.34 11.08 5.44
C GLY A 255 18.76 10.63 5.09
N SER A 256 19.02 9.32 5.12
CA SER A 256 20.35 8.77 4.82
C SER A 256 20.51 8.26 3.38
N ASN A 257 19.50 8.42 2.51
CA ASN A 257 19.55 8.03 1.10
C ASN A 257 19.98 6.58 0.88
N ASN A 258 19.38 5.67 1.62
CA ASN A 258 19.68 4.26 1.50
C ASN A 258 18.43 3.38 1.79
N LEU A 259 18.54 2.10 1.46
CA LEU A 259 17.57 1.08 1.77
C LEU A 259 18.19 0.09 2.77
N SER A 260 17.52 -0.16 3.90
CA SER A 260 17.89 -1.23 4.83
C SER A 260 17.13 -2.51 4.50
N MET A 261 17.85 -3.63 4.37
CA MET A 261 17.28 -4.97 4.20
C MET A 261 17.28 -5.68 5.55
N ILE A 262 16.09 -5.99 6.07
CA ILE A 262 15.91 -6.66 7.37
C ILE A 262 15.57 -8.13 7.13
N GLN A 263 16.36 -9.04 7.68
CA GLN A 263 16.01 -10.46 7.73
C GLN A 263 15.07 -10.71 8.92
N MET A 264 13.89 -11.23 8.65
CA MET A 264 12.87 -11.40 9.68
C MET A 264 13.17 -12.51 10.68
N ALA A 265 13.86 -13.56 10.27
CA ALA A 265 14.25 -14.65 11.17
C ALA A 265 15.19 -14.20 12.30
N SER A 266 16.20 -13.39 11.97
CA SER A 266 17.15 -12.81 12.94
C SER A 266 16.68 -11.47 13.51
N ARG A 267 15.76 -10.79 12.83
CA ARG A 267 15.33 -9.40 13.11
C ARG A 267 16.52 -8.45 13.15
N GLN A 268 17.38 -8.54 12.14
CA GLN A 268 18.58 -7.70 11.99
C GLN A 268 18.66 -7.14 10.58
N VAL A 269 19.31 -6.00 10.45
CA VAL A 269 19.71 -5.45 9.15
C VAL A 269 20.82 -6.31 8.58
N MET A 270 20.59 -6.93 7.44
CA MET A 270 21.54 -7.77 6.72
C MET A 270 22.39 -6.97 5.73
N ALA A 271 21.80 -5.92 5.17
CA ALA A 271 22.47 -5.04 4.24
C ALA A 271 21.88 -3.63 4.29
N THR A 272 22.70 -2.63 4.04
CA THR A 272 22.30 -1.25 3.77
C THR A 272 22.79 -0.88 2.39
N VAL A 273 21.87 -0.58 1.49
CA VAL A 273 22.14 -0.33 0.07
C VAL A 273 22.00 1.16 -0.20
N PRO A 274 23.06 1.89 -0.58
CA PRO A 274 22.93 3.27 -1.01
C PRO A 274 22.03 3.36 -2.26
N VAL A 275 21.13 4.36 -2.29
CA VAL A 275 20.23 4.64 -3.41
C VAL A 275 20.37 6.12 -3.84
N GLY A 276 19.49 6.60 -4.71
CA GLY A 276 19.44 8.02 -5.05
C GLY A 276 18.96 8.90 -3.89
N LYS A 277 18.85 10.21 -4.11
CA LYS A 277 18.53 11.18 -3.07
C LYS A 277 17.03 11.17 -2.74
N GLU A 278 16.72 11.26 -1.46
CA GLU A 278 15.34 11.31 -0.92
C GLU A 278 14.47 10.16 -1.45
N PRO A 279 14.80 8.88 -1.15
CA PRO A 279 13.95 7.76 -1.55
C PRO A 279 12.56 7.90 -0.92
N SER A 280 11.51 7.73 -1.73
CA SER A 280 10.12 7.99 -1.32
C SER A 280 9.26 6.75 -1.27
N ASP A 281 9.26 5.96 -2.34
CA ASP A 281 8.41 4.80 -2.49
C ASP A 281 9.16 3.66 -3.18
N ALA A 282 8.67 2.43 -2.98
CA ALA A 282 9.27 1.26 -3.59
C ALA A 282 8.24 0.18 -3.86
N ASP A 283 8.39 -0.50 -4.99
CA ASP A 283 7.62 -1.69 -5.30
C ASP A 283 8.55 -2.83 -5.76
N LEU A 284 8.12 -4.07 -5.51
CA LEU A 284 8.87 -5.27 -5.84
C LEU A 284 8.30 -5.93 -7.10
N THR A 285 9.20 -6.44 -7.94
CA THR A 285 8.75 -7.36 -8.99
C THR A 285 8.03 -8.56 -8.38
N PRO A 286 7.05 -9.16 -9.09
CA PRO A 286 6.31 -10.32 -8.58
C PRO A 286 7.18 -11.51 -8.19
N SER A 287 8.34 -11.63 -8.84
CA SER A 287 9.35 -12.65 -8.51
C SER A 287 10.14 -12.34 -7.24
N GLY A 288 10.02 -11.12 -6.69
CA GLY A 288 10.82 -10.63 -5.59
C GLY A 288 12.31 -10.43 -5.91
N ARG A 289 12.71 -10.53 -7.19
CA ARG A 289 14.14 -10.42 -7.58
C ARG A 289 14.67 -9.01 -7.57
N TYR A 290 13.80 -8.03 -7.83
CA TYR A 290 14.19 -6.63 -7.92
C TYR A 290 13.24 -5.74 -7.13
N ILE A 291 13.81 -4.72 -6.51
CA ILE A 291 13.09 -3.61 -5.89
C ILE A 291 13.38 -2.36 -6.73
N TYR A 292 12.33 -1.66 -7.08
CA TYR A 292 12.40 -0.38 -7.75
C TYR A 292 12.09 0.72 -6.76
N VAL A 293 13.04 1.63 -6.54
CA VAL A 293 12.94 2.71 -5.55
C VAL A 293 12.89 4.05 -6.27
N THR A 294 11.87 4.85 -6.01
CA THR A 294 11.78 6.24 -6.50
C THR A 294 12.64 7.15 -5.65
N ASN A 295 13.48 7.98 -6.29
CA ASN A 295 14.37 8.94 -5.62
C ASN A 295 13.95 10.35 -6.02
N ILE A 296 13.19 11.04 -5.15
CA ILE A 296 12.62 12.37 -5.43
C ILE A 296 13.71 13.40 -5.72
N GLY A 297 14.80 13.36 -4.96
CA GLY A 297 15.87 14.38 -5.02
C GLY A 297 16.85 14.19 -6.17
N SER A 298 16.97 12.98 -6.73
CA SER A 298 17.87 12.69 -7.86
C SER A 298 17.14 12.47 -9.19
N ASN A 299 15.80 12.42 -9.20
CA ASN A 299 14.96 12.24 -10.40
C ASN A 299 15.24 10.92 -11.14
N ASP A 300 15.44 9.86 -10.40
CA ASP A 300 15.73 8.54 -10.93
C ASP A 300 15.06 7.42 -10.14
N LEU A 301 15.16 6.20 -10.65
CA LEU A 301 14.88 4.96 -9.95
C LEU A 301 16.18 4.23 -9.66
N SER A 302 16.33 3.74 -8.43
CA SER A 302 17.33 2.71 -8.11
C SER A 302 16.69 1.32 -8.27
N VAL A 303 17.28 0.46 -9.11
CA VAL A 303 16.90 -0.94 -9.24
C VAL A 303 17.85 -1.78 -8.41
N ILE A 304 17.35 -2.43 -7.37
CA ILE A 304 18.12 -3.21 -6.43
C ILE A 304 17.86 -4.69 -6.66
N SER A 305 18.92 -5.47 -6.83
CA SER A 305 18.83 -6.94 -6.81
C SER A 305 18.72 -7.43 -5.36
N THR A 306 17.65 -8.13 -5.03
CA THR A 306 17.45 -8.72 -3.70
C THR A 306 18.43 -9.85 -3.41
N GLN A 307 18.96 -10.49 -4.44
CA GLN A 307 19.93 -11.58 -4.32
C GLN A 307 21.33 -11.06 -3.95
N THR A 308 21.76 -9.97 -4.59
CA THR A 308 23.11 -9.42 -4.39
C THR A 308 23.14 -8.27 -3.39
N SER A 309 21.96 -7.78 -2.95
CA SER A 309 21.83 -6.62 -2.07
C SER A 309 22.58 -5.39 -2.60
N ALA A 310 22.48 -5.13 -3.89
CA ALA A 310 23.16 -4.03 -4.56
C ALA A 310 22.28 -3.38 -5.60
N VAL A 311 22.50 -2.07 -5.84
CA VAL A 311 21.94 -1.36 -7.00
C VAL A 311 22.58 -1.94 -8.26
N VAL A 312 21.75 -2.51 -9.13
CA VAL A 312 22.20 -3.08 -10.42
C VAL A 312 21.97 -2.11 -11.58
N ARG A 313 21.08 -1.14 -11.40
CA ARG A 313 20.79 -0.12 -12.39
C ARG A 313 20.22 1.14 -11.73
N THR A 314 20.54 2.29 -12.33
CA THR A 314 19.87 3.56 -12.05
C THR A 314 19.20 4.02 -13.34
N ILE A 315 17.89 4.31 -13.29
CA ILE A 315 17.07 4.65 -14.46
C ILE A 315 16.60 6.09 -14.31
N PRO A 316 17.03 7.03 -15.18
CA PRO A 316 16.47 8.38 -15.18
C PRO A 316 14.96 8.36 -15.51
N VAL A 317 14.18 9.16 -14.77
CA VAL A 317 12.74 9.31 -14.97
C VAL A 317 12.35 10.80 -15.06
N GLY A 318 11.10 11.13 -14.87
CA GLY A 318 10.68 12.54 -14.80
C GLY A 318 11.12 13.22 -13.51
N THR A 319 10.73 14.49 -13.35
CA THR A 319 11.15 15.31 -12.22
C THR A 319 10.32 14.96 -10.96
N ARG A 320 11.00 14.79 -9.83
CA ARG A 320 10.39 14.47 -8.52
C ARG A 320 9.50 13.22 -8.58
N PRO A 321 10.05 12.04 -8.93
CA PRO A 321 9.29 10.77 -8.88
C PRO A 321 8.85 10.52 -7.44
N HIS A 322 7.53 10.33 -7.22
CA HIS A 322 6.97 10.24 -5.88
C HIS A 322 6.49 8.82 -5.54
N ASP A 323 5.72 8.21 -6.42
CA ASP A 323 5.04 6.94 -6.19
C ASP A 323 5.29 6.00 -7.38
N ILE A 324 5.28 4.69 -7.14
CA ILE A 324 5.55 3.66 -8.15
C ILE A 324 4.60 2.49 -7.99
N VAL A 325 4.11 1.95 -9.08
CA VAL A 325 3.35 0.70 -9.09
C VAL A 325 3.81 -0.21 -10.22
N ILE A 326 3.95 -1.48 -9.93
CA ILE A 326 4.25 -2.51 -10.92
C ILE A 326 2.94 -3.10 -11.46
N SER A 327 2.85 -3.23 -12.80
CA SER A 327 1.69 -3.85 -13.44
C SER A 327 1.48 -5.28 -12.96
N GLY A 328 0.21 -5.72 -12.89
CA GLY A 328 -0.16 -7.02 -12.37
C GLY A 328 0.47 -8.21 -13.10
N ASP A 329 0.87 -8.04 -14.35
CA ASP A 329 1.58 -9.05 -15.15
C ASP A 329 3.11 -8.98 -15.01
N GLY A 330 3.62 -8.02 -14.24
CA GLY A 330 5.04 -7.84 -13.98
C GLY A 330 5.85 -7.35 -15.19
N ARG A 331 5.19 -6.77 -16.22
CA ARG A 331 5.89 -6.28 -17.42
C ARG A 331 6.38 -4.85 -17.30
N TYR A 332 5.65 -4.00 -16.59
CA TYR A 332 5.91 -2.56 -16.52
C TYR A 332 5.86 -2.04 -15.09
N ALA A 333 6.69 -1.04 -14.82
CA ALA A 333 6.52 -0.13 -13.69
C ALA A 333 6.04 1.22 -14.19
N PHE A 334 5.13 1.84 -13.45
CA PHE A 334 4.59 3.17 -13.69
C PHE A 334 5.00 4.09 -12.55
N VAL A 335 5.63 5.21 -12.87
CA VAL A 335 6.22 6.14 -11.90
C VAL A 335 5.56 7.50 -12.04
N ALA A 336 4.94 7.98 -10.96
CA ALA A 336 4.32 9.30 -10.92
C ALA A 336 5.37 10.39 -10.68
N ASN A 337 5.62 11.22 -11.68
CA ASN A 337 6.60 12.31 -11.63
C ASN A 337 5.89 13.62 -11.28
N THR A 338 5.86 13.95 -10.00
CA THR A 338 5.11 15.10 -9.44
C THR A 338 5.60 16.45 -9.99
N GLY A 339 6.85 16.56 -10.39
CA GLY A 339 7.44 17.82 -10.88
C GLY A 339 7.41 18.02 -12.39
N SER A 340 7.16 16.96 -13.18
CA SER A 340 7.09 17.03 -14.66
C SER A 340 5.72 16.69 -15.23
N ASP A 341 4.71 16.45 -14.37
CA ASP A 341 3.31 16.24 -14.77
C ASP A 341 3.13 15.06 -15.73
N ASP A 342 3.90 13.99 -15.52
CA ASP A 342 3.86 12.80 -16.36
C ASP A 342 4.05 11.50 -15.57
N ILE A 343 3.81 10.38 -16.24
CA ILE A 343 4.13 9.03 -15.78
C ILE A 343 5.25 8.48 -16.62
N SER A 344 6.36 8.09 -16.01
CA SER A 344 7.39 7.29 -16.68
C SER A 344 7.00 5.82 -16.65
N VAL A 345 7.09 5.15 -17.81
CA VAL A 345 6.83 3.71 -17.94
C VAL A 345 8.15 3.00 -18.20
N ILE A 346 8.45 2.01 -17.35
CA ILE A 346 9.68 1.22 -17.41
C ILE A 346 9.33 -0.21 -17.77
N ASN A 347 9.98 -0.77 -18.78
CA ASN A 347 9.90 -2.20 -19.08
C ASN A 347 10.77 -2.97 -18.07
N LEU A 348 10.16 -3.88 -17.29
CA LEU A 348 10.85 -4.59 -16.22
C LEU A 348 11.79 -5.70 -16.72
N LEU A 349 11.59 -6.19 -17.95
CA LEU A 349 12.46 -7.21 -18.54
C LEU A 349 13.78 -6.59 -19.01
N THR A 350 13.71 -5.43 -19.70
CA THR A 350 14.90 -4.73 -20.23
C THR A 350 15.47 -3.71 -19.25
N GLN A 351 14.69 -3.34 -18.22
CA GLN A 351 14.97 -2.27 -17.27
C GLN A 351 15.23 -0.92 -17.96
N GLU A 352 14.50 -0.64 -19.05
CA GLU A 352 14.61 0.57 -19.83
C GLU A 352 13.30 1.38 -19.79
N PRO A 353 13.36 2.72 -19.80
CA PRO A 353 12.18 3.54 -20.01
C PRO A 353 11.65 3.34 -21.44
N VAL A 354 10.32 3.11 -21.55
CA VAL A 354 9.67 2.86 -22.86
C VAL A 354 8.67 3.93 -23.23
N SER A 355 8.16 4.68 -22.27
CA SER A 355 7.19 5.76 -22.53
C SER A 355 7.22 6.81 -21.43
N ARG A 356 6.79 8.02 -21.78
CA ARG A 356 6.39 9.09 -20.86
C ARG A 356 4.99 9.53 -21.24
N ILE A 357 4.06 9.42 -20.32
CA ILE A 357 2.64 9.66 -20.53
C ILE A 357 2.28 10.97 -19.82
N PRO A 358 1.98 12.06 -20.54
CA PRO A 358 1.48 13.28 -19.90
C PRO A 358 0.14 13.02 -19.18
N VAL A 359 0.00 13.56 -17.96
CA VAL A 359 -1.20 13.46 -17.13
C VAL A 359 -1.58 14.83 -16.58
N GLY A 360 -2.44 14.90 -15.59
CA GLY A 360 -2.75 16.15 -14.90
C GLY A 360 -1.57 16.64 -14.05
N ARG A 361 -1.67 17.87 -13.53
CA ARG A 361 -0.60 18.50 -12.75
C ARG A 361 -0.35 17.81 -11.42
N ARG A 362 0.93 17.69 -11.06
CA ARG A 362 1.40 17.10 -9.80
C ARG A 362 0.80 15.71 -9.54
N PRO A 363 1.04 14.72 -10.44
CA PRO A 363 0.63 13.35 -10.17
C PRO A 363 1.32 12.85 -8.90
N ARG A 364 0.58 12.18 -8.00
CA ARG A 364 1.09 11.74 -6.69
C ARG A 364 0.81 10.28 -6.43
N GLY A 365 -0.44 9.93 -6.10
CA GLY A 365 -0.82 8.55 -5.86
C GLY A 365 -1.14 7.81 -7.14
N ILE A 366 -0.62 6.59 -7.29
CA ILE A 366 -0.81 5.75 -8.47
C ILE A 366 -1.22 4.34 -8.04
N THR A 367 -2.14 3.73 -8.77
CA THR A 367 -2.55 2.34 -8.52
C THR A 367 -2.92 1.64 -9.82
N VAL A 368 -2.85 0.31 -9.84
CA VAL A 368 -3.22 -0.53 -10.99
C VAL A 368 -4.44 -1.39 -10.66
N ARG A 369 -5.36 -1.53 -11.64
CA ARG A 369 -6.58 -2.34 -11.56
C ARG A 369 -6.46 -3.63 -12.37
#